data_bb691950602a2c16f603890ee620c39e
#
_entry.id   bb691950602a2c16f603890ee620c39e
#
_cell.length_a   1.000
_cell.length_b   1.000
_cell.length_c   1.000
_cell.angle_alpha   90.00
_cell.angle_beta   90.00
_cell.angle_gamma   90.00
#
_symmetry.space_group_name_H-M   'P 1'
#
loop_
_entity.id
_entity.type
_entity.pdbx_description
1 polymer ?
#
loop_
_entity_poly.entity_id
_entity_poly.type
_entity_poly.pdbx_seq_one_letter_code
_entity_poly.pdbx_strand_id
1 'polypeptide(L)'
;MASVLDSPVIVQDETQFVHGSSLWQDAWYRLRKNKLALFGLGCFLTITLLCLIGPLVTGYTYEQTNLTLKASPPLDKIIQRTETLNNGEKKISFYSLTNIEDEFVEKPRDERKRIAGTLAGGEEYSEGAFAYQSSSQKHLFGTDALGRDLLTRVLVGGRISLSVGFVATLISVAIGVVWGTTAGFVGGVVDNVMMRFVDVLYALPFTVIVILLMVFFGRNFILLFVAIGAVEWLTMARIVRGQIISLKHQEFVEAAISLGLSDARIMFRHLIPNVMTVIVIYATLTVPNVMLLEAVLSFLGLGVPPPMSSWGVLISEGASTMETSPWLLWIPAAFFSLTLFSLNFLGDGLSDACNPKSAKD
;
A
#
# COMPACT_ATOMS: atom_id res chain seq x y z
N MET A 1 39.78 22.42 71.06
CA MET A 1 40.47 21.18 70.72
C MET A 1 39.73 20.48 69.63
N ALA A 2 40.40 20.14 68.52
CA ALA A 2 40.16 19.22 67.48
C ALA A 2 39.13 19.63 66.44
N SER A 3 39.54 20.28 65.41
CA SER A 3 39.73 19.87 63.98
C SER A 3 38.52 19.12 63.39
N VAL A 4 37.68 19.83 62.68
CA VAL A 4 36.80 19.28 61.66
C VAL A 4 37.49 19.47 60.31
N LEU A 5 37.90 18.36 59.76
CA LEU A 5 38.64 18.20 58.53
C LEU A 5 37.85 18.73 57.29
N ASP A 6 38.53 19.59 56.55
CA ASP A 6 38.27 19.87 55.15
C ASP A 6 38.16 18.58 54.33
N SER A 7 37.00 18.29 53.83
CA SER A 7 36.85 17.41 52.67
C SER A 7 36.71 18.25 51.43
N PRO A 8 37.55 18.07 50.39
CA PRO A 8 37.42 18.81 49.17
C PRO A 8 36.13 18.44 48.47
N VAL A 9 35.28 19.42 48.26
CA VAL A 9 34.15 19.32 47.32
C VAL A 9 34.75 19.15 45.94
N ILE A 10 34.78 17.94 45.45
CA ILE A 10 35.07 17.68 44.02
C ILE A 10 33.88 18.22 43.23
N VAL A 11 34.01 19.45 42.74
CA VAL A 11 33.20 19.99 41.69
C VAL A 11 33.62 19.22 40.42
N GLN A 12 32.90 18.18 40.10
CA GLN A 12 33.00 17.58 38.77
C GLN A 12 32.45 18.58 37.78
N ASP A 13 33.36 19.26 37.09
CA ASP A 13 33.14 20.15 35.96
C ASP A 13 32.75 19.27 34.74
N GLU A 14 31.51 18.77 34.74
CA GLU A 14 30.91 18.17 33.55
C GLU A 14 30.31 19.23 32.62
N THR A 15 31.16 20.08 32.09
CA THR A 15 30.82 20.76 30.82
C THR A 15 30.96 19.76 29.67
N GLN A 16 30.14 18.72 29.69
CA GLN A 16 29.85 17.99 28.47
C GLN A 16 29.06 18.94 27.57
N PHE A 17 29.74 19.51 26.58
CA PHE A 17 29.09 20.13 25.44
C PHE A 17 28.20 19.05 24.79
N VAL A 18 26.93 19.02 25.17
CA VAL A 18 25.92 18.23 24.49
C VAL A 18 25.82 18.81 23.09
N HIS A 19 26.51 18.20 22.14
CA HIS A 19 26.28 18.47 20.74
C HIS A 19 24.80 18.22 20.49
N GLY A 20 24.05 19.28 20.24
CA GLY A 20 22.63 19.20 19.92
C GLY A 20 22.46 18.40 18.63
N SER A 21 22.25 17.09 18.78
CA SER A 21 21.85 16.26 17.65
C SER A 21 20.46 16.71 17.18
N SER A 22 20.24 16.77 15.88
CA SER A 22 18.90 17.10 15.39
C SER A 22 17.95 15.99 15.78
N LEU A 23 16.70 16.31 16.16
CA LEU A 23 15.65 15.35 16.52
C LEU A 23 15.53 14.19 15.52
N TRP A 24 15.73 14.48 14.23
CA TRP A 24 15.71 13.51 13.14
C TRP A 24 16.93 12.59 13.11
N GLN A 25 18.10 13.07 13.52
CA GLN A 25 19.30 12.23 13.61
C GLN A 25 19.16 11.23 14.76
N ASP A 26 18.63 11.66 15.90
CA ASP A 26 18.37 10.79 17.04
C ASP A 26 17.28 9.77 16.74
N ALA A 27 16.19 10.20 16.10
CA ALA A 27 15.14 9.29 15.67
C ALA A 27 15.67 8.25 14.68
N TRP A 28 16.50 8.63 13.72
CA TRP A 28 17.13 7.70 12.78
C TRP A 28 18.07 6.70 13.47
N TYR A 29 18.87 7.17 14.41
CA TYR A 29 19.77 6.30 15.19
C TYR A 29 18.98 5.27 16.00
N ARG A 30 17.88 5.67 16.66
CA ARG A 30 16.98 4.78 17.41
C ARG A 30 16.23 3.82 16.50
N LEU A 31 15.71 4.29 15.38
CA LEU A 31 15.03 3.44 14.38
C LEU A 31 15.95 2.31 13.91
N ARG A 32 17.25 2.62 13.69
CA ARG A 32 18.25 1.60 13.31
C ARG A 32 18.49 0.53 14.37
N LYS A 33 18.19 0.79 15.63
CA LYS A 33 18.28 -0.20 16.72
C LYS A 33 17.05 -1.10 16.78
N ASN A 34 15.91 -0.66 16.29
CA ASN A 34 14.68 -1.45 16.25
C ASN A 34 14.71 -2.42 15.06
N LYS A 35 14.96 -3.72 15.37
CA LYS A 35 15.09 -4.77 14.35
C LYS A 35 13.80 -4.99 13.55
N LEU A 36 12.62 -4.84 14.20
CA LEU A 36 11.32 -5.00 13.53
C LEU A 36 11.06 -3.86 12.55
N ALA A 37 11.38 -2.63 12.95
CA ALA A 37 11.25 -1.47 12.05
C ALA A 37 12.19 -1.56 10.85
N LEU A 38 13.44 -2.02 11.04
CA LEU A 38 14.37 -2.26 9.94
C LEU A 38 13.91 -3.38 9.01
N PHE A 39 13.39 -4.47 9.56
CA PHE A 39 12.79 -5.54 8.77
C PHE A 39 11.60 -5.01 7.96
N GLY A 40 10.69 -4.26 8.60
CA GLY A 40 9.56 -3.62 7.93
C GLY A 40 10.01 -2.69 6.80
N LEU A 41 10.98 -1.81 7.06
CA LEU A 41 11.53 -0.91 6.04
C LEU A 41 12.15 -1.69 4.87
N GLY A 42 12.98 -2.69 5.15
CA GLY A 42 13.61 -3.52 4.12
C GLY A 42 12.59 -4.26 3.27
N CYS A 43 11.60 -4.88 3.90
CA CYS A 43 10.52 -5.59 3.22
C CYS A 43 9.67 -4.65 2.35
N PHE A 44 9.28 -3.50 2.89
CA PHE A 44 8.53 -2.47 2.17
C PHE A 44 9.29 -1.94 0.94
N LEU A 45 10.58 -1.61 1.09
CA LEU A 45 11.42 -1.15 -0.01
C LEU A 45 11.57 -2.22 -1.09
N THR A 46 11.77 -3.49 -0.69
CA THR A 46 11.87 -4.62 -1.61
C THR A 46 10.59 -4.79 -2.42
N ILE A 47 9.42 -4.81 -1.76
CA ILE A 47 8.12 -4.94 -2.44
C ILE A 47 7.89 -3.75 -3.38
N THR A 48 8.16 -2.53 -2.93
CA THR A 48 8.03 -1.32 -3.74
C THR A 48 8.93 -1.38 -4.98
N LEU A 49 10.18 -1.79 -4.81
CA LEU A 49 11.14 -1.96 -5.91
C LEU A 49 10.67 -3.05 -6.90
N LEU A 50 10.20 -4.19 -6.39
CA LEU A 50 9.62 -5.25 -7.22
C LEU A 50 8.40 -4.74 -8.00
N CYS A 51 7.51 -3.99 -7.38
CA CYS A 51 6.37 -3.38 -8.08
C CYS A 51 6.82 -2.37 -9.15
N LEU A 52 7.89 -1.59 -8.91
CA LEU A 52 8.36 -0.59 -9.87
C LEU A 52 9.12 -1.19 -11.05
N ILE A 53 9.98 -2.16 -10.81
CA ILE A 53 10.89 -2.72 -11.83
C ILE A 53 10.33 -4.02 -12.42
N GLY A 54 9.68 -4.85 -11.61
CA GLY A 54 9.23 -6.19 -11.98
C GLY A 54 8.43 -6.25 -13.28
N PRO A 55 7.42 -5.41 -13.51
CA PRO A 55 6.66 -5.42 -14.77
C PRO A 55 7.51 -5.18 -16.03
N LEU A 56 8.69 -4.59 -15.91
CA LEU A 56 9.62 -4.40 -17.02
C LEU A 56 10.41 -5.68 -17.35
N VAL A 57 10.49 -6.60 -16.38
CA VAL A 57 11.30 -7.82 -16.46
C VAL A 57 10.45 -9.05 -16.75
N THR A 58 9.16 -9.04 -16.41
CA THR A 58 8.27 -10.20 -16.58
C THR A 58 8.06 -10.61 -18.04
N GLY A 59 8.29 -9.71 -19.00
CA GLY A 59 8.12 -9.97 -20.44
C GLY A 59 6.65 -10.05 -20.88
N TYR A 60 5.69 -9.86 -19.97
CA TYR A 60 4.25 -9.83 -20.25
C TYR A 60 3.69 -8.44 -20.03
N THR A 61 2.73 -8.07 -20.90
CA THR A 61 1.95 -6.85 -20.69
C THR A 61 0.73 -7.17 -19.82
N TYR A 62 0.41 -6.31 -18.88
CA TYR A 62 -0.66 -6.57 -17.91
C TYR A 62 -2.07 -6.64 -18.55
N GLU A 63 -2.24 -6.08 -19.74
CA GLU A 63 -3.48 -6.12 -20.54
C GLU A 63 -3.56 -7.32 -21.49
N GLN A 64 -2.44 -8.03 -21.70
CA GLN A 64 -2.39 -9.13 -22.65
C GLN A 64 -3.25 -10.28 -22.17
N THR A 65 -4.37 -10.50 -22.88
CA THR A 65 -5.30 -11.60 -22.61
C THR A 65 -5.04 -12.79 -23.51
N ASN A 66 -5.17 -14.00 -22.95
CA ASN A 66 -5.14 -15.24 -23.71
C ASN A 66 -6.25 -16.18 -23.23
N LEU A 67 -7.44 -16.02 -23.83
CA LEU A 67 -8.65 -16.71 -23.40
C LEU A 67 -8.54 -18.24 -23.46
N THR A 68 -7.64 -18.78 -24.28
CA THR A 68 -7.44 -20.22 -24.41
C THR A 68 -6.63 -20.82 -23.25
N LEU A 69 -5.79 -20.01 -22.58
CA LEU A 69 -5.05 -20.44 -21.39
C LEU A 69 -5.97 -20.69 -20.19
N LYS A 70 -7.06 -19.93 -20.06
CA LYS A 70 -7.92 -19.93 -18.87
C LYS A 70 -7.10 -19.67 -17.59
N ALA A 71 -7.65 -19.97 -16.42
CA ALA A 71 -6.89 -19.92 -15.17
C ALA A 71 -5.96 -21.14 -15.09
N SER A 72 -4.65 -20.92 -15.17
CA SER A 72 -3.65 -21.99 -15.02
C SER A 72 -2.87 -21.83 -13.70
N PRO A 73 -2.52 -22.95 -13.03
CA PRO A 73 -1.78 -22.90 -11.78
C PRO A 73 -0.36 -22.35 -11.95
N PRO A 74 0.31 -21.95 -10.85
CA PRO A 74 1.71 -21.52 -10.88
C PRO A 74 2.63 -22.56 -11.51
N LEU A 75 3.57 -22.12 -12.35
CA LEU A 75 4.58 -22.94 -13.02
C LEU A 75 4.03 -24.03 -13.93
N ASP A 76 2.76 -23.93 -14.38
CA ASP A 76 2.19 -24.90 -15.30
C ASP A 76 2.90 -24.87 -16.66
N LYS A 77 2.93 -26.03 -17.32
CA LYS A 77 3.46 -26.14 -18.68
C LYS A 77 2.47 -25.57 -19.68
N ILE A 78 2.95 -24.72 -20.55
CA ILE A 78 2.12 -24.12 -21.61
C ILE A 78 2.35 -24.91 -22.89
N ILE A 79 1.24 -25.30 -23.52
CA ILE A 79 1.22 -26.01 -24.79
C ILE A 79 0.83 -25.02 -25.90
N GLN A 80 1.64 -24.91 -26.90
CA GLN A 80 1.36 -24.12 -28.09
C GLN A 80 0.65 -24.98 -29.13
N ARG A 81 -0.56 -24.60 -29.53
CA ARG A 81 -1.27 -25.16 -30.70
C ARG A 81 -1.00 -24.29 -31.91
N THR A 82 -0.53 -24.87 -32.99
CA THR A 82 -0.38 -24.24 -34.30
C THR A 82 -1.41 -24.82 -35.24
N GLU A 83 -2.29 -23.99 -35.77
CA GLU A 83 -3.28 -24.35 -36.78
C GLU A 83 -2.83 -23.81 -38.13
N THR A 84 -2.71 -24.68 -39.12
CA THR A 84 -2.38 -24.28 -40.50
C THR A 84 -3.65 -24.06 -41.26
N LEU A 85 -3.97 -22.80 -41.62
CA LEU A 85 -5.14 -22.41 -42.37
C LEU A 85 -4.97 -22.73 -43.87
N ASN A 86 -6.09 -22.84 -44.58
CA ASN A 86 -6.13 -23.15 -46.03
C ASN A 86 -5.35 -22.17 -46.89
N ASN A 87 -5.09 -20.95 -46.41
CA ASN A 87 -4.28 -19.91 -47.09
C ASN A 87 -2.78 -20.02 -46.76
N GLY A 88 -2.35 -21.03 -46.00
CA GLY A 88 -0.96 -21.18 -45.54
C GLY A 88 -0.56 -20.34 -44.34
N GLU A 89 -1.43 -19.50 -43.81
CA GLU A 89 -1.19 -18.78 -42.57
C GLU A 89 -1.25 -19.72 -41.35
N LYS A 90 -0.44 -19.42 -40.33
CA LYS A 90 -0.40 -20.19 -39.08
C LYS A 90 -1.06 -19.37 -37.99
N LYS A 91 -2.12 -19.91 -37.40
CA LYS A 91 -2.74 -19.37 -36.18
C LYS A 91 -2.17 -20.08 -34.96
N ILE A 92 -1.65 -19.31 -34.00
CA ILE A 92 -1.06 -19.83 -32.78
C ILE A 92 -2.01 -19.56 -31.62
N SER A 93 -2.27 -20.60 -30.82
CA SER A 93 -3.04 -20.52 -29.57
C SER A 93 -2.27 -21.22 -28.45
N PHE A 94 -2.43 -20.75 -27.22
CA PHE A 94 -1.73 -21.31 -26.08
C PHE A 94 -2.74 -21.93 -25.11
N TYR A 95 -2.42 -23.09 -24.57
CA TYR A 95 -3.23 -23.85 -23.61
C TYR A 95 -2.38 -24.21 -22.40
N SER A 96 -3.02 -24.24 -21.24
CA SER A 96 -2.43 -24.81 -20.03
C SER A 96 -2.44 -26.33 -20.11
N LEU A 97 -1.36 -27.00 -19.69
CA LEU A 97 -1.33 -28.44 -19.64
C LEU A 97 -2.42 -28.99 -18.69
N THR A 98 -2.68 -28.30 -17.59
CA THR A 98 -3.72 -28.65 -16.62
C THR A 98 -5.12 -28.69 -17.25
N ASN A 99 -5.39 -27.80 -18.21
CA ASN A 99 -6.69 -27.66 -18.88
C ASN A 99 -6.70 -28.25 -20.28
N ILE A 100 -5.61 -28.90 -20.72
CA ILE A 100 -5.47 -29.39 -22.11
C ILE A 100 -6.49 -30.47 -22.46
N GLU A 101 -6.96 -31.26 -21.48
CA GLU A 101 -7.98 -32.29 -21.70
C GLU A 101 -9.32 -31.69 -22.17
N ASP A 102 -9.60 -30.43 -21.85
CA ASP A 102 -10.80 -29.71 -22.30
C ASP A 102 -10.79 -29.42 -23.79
N GLU A 103 -9.62 -29.32 -24.40
CA GLU A 103 -9.47 -29.13 -25.86
C GLU A 103 -9.88 -30.39 -26.64
N PHE A 104 -9.78 -31.56 -26.01
CA PHE A 104 -10.08 -32.85 -26.61
C PHE A 104 -11.37 -33.46 -26.10
N VAL A 105 -12.36 -32.65 -25.71
CA VAL A 105 -13.65 -33.16 -25.10
C VAL A 105 -14.36 -34.16 -26.00
N GLU A 106 -14.25 -34.06 -27.33
CA GLU A 106 -14.86 -35.01 -28.27
C GLU A 106 -14.23 -36.41 -28.25
N LYS A 107 -13.03 -36.56 -27.67
CA LYS A 107 -12.32 -37.85 -27.58
C LYS A 107 -12.67 -38.61 -26.30
N PRO A 108 -12.55 -39.99 -26.33
CA PRO A 108 -12.67 -40.81 -25.16
C PRO A 108 -11.68 -40.36 -24.05
N ARG A 109 -12.10 -40.54 -22.77
CA ARG A 109 -11.32 -40.08 -21.60
C ARG A 109 -9.90 -40.66 -21.56
N ASP A 110 -9.73 -41.93 -21.95
CA ASP A 110 -8.42 -42.60 -21.95
C ASP A 110 -7.50 -42.03 -23.01
N GLU A 111 -8.04 -41.65 -24.17
CA GLU A 111 -7.30 -41.01 -25.25
C GLU A 111 -6.87 -39.59 -24.86
N ARG A 112 -7.75 -38.80 -24.24
CA ARG A 112 -7.43 -37.46 -23.70
C ARG A 112 -6.27 -37.52 -22.72
N LYS A 113 -6.32 -38.46 -21.77
CA LYS A 113 -5.23 -38.66 -20.80
C LYS A 113 -3.91 -39.08 -21.47
N ARG A 114 -3.98 -39.92 -22.50
CA ARG A 114 -2.78 -40.31 -23.27
C ARG A 114 -2.15 -39.10 -23.97
N ILE A 115 -2.95 -38.27 -24.65
CA ILE A 115 -2.50 -37.05 -25.31
C ILE A 115 -1.88 -36.08 -24.31
N ALA A 116 -2.58 -35.81 -23.19
CA ALA A 116 -2.04 -34.98 -22.12
C ALA A 116 -0.72 -35.52 -21.56
N GLY A 117 -0.59 -36.84 -21.39
CA GLY A 117 0.65 -37.52 -20.97
C GLY A 117 1.81 -37.35 -21.95
N THR A 118 1.54 -37.47 -23.26
CA THR A 118 2.51 -37.22 -24.34
C THR A 118 3.04 -35.79 -24.30
N LEU A 119 2.12 -34.81 -24.23
CA LEU A 119 2.48 -33.39 -24.15
C LEU A 119 3.18 -33.03 -22.82
N ALA A 120 2.81 -33.68 -21.72
CA ALA A 120 3.50 -33.53 -20.44
C ALA A 120 4.95 -34.05 -20.50
N GLY A 121 5.20 -35.09 -21.28
CA GLY A 121 6.54 -35.61 -21.58
C GLY A 121 7.38 -34.68 -22.45
N GLY A 122 6.77 -33.66 -23.05
CA GLY A 122 7.46 -32.75 -23.98
C GLY A 122 7.50 -33.23 -25.42
N GLU A 123 6.75 -34.30 -25.75
CA GLU A 123 6.62 -34.82 -27.10
C GLU A 123 5.56 -34.02 -27.87
N GLU A 124 5.72 -33.94 -29.19
CA GLU A 124 4.75 -33.27 -30.07
C GLU A 124 3.57 -34.19 -30.37
N TYR A 125 2.37 -33.60 -30.47
CA TYR A 125 1.16 -34.29 -30.91
C TYR A 125 0.56 -33.53 -32.08
N SER A 126 0.25 -34.23 -33.18
CA SER A 126 -0.36 -33.63 -34.37
C SER A 126 -1.62 -34.35 -34.75
N GLU A 127 -2.65 -33.61 -35.13
CA GLU A 127 -3.93 -34.12 -35.59
C GLU A 127 -4.53 -33.23 -36.68
N GLY A 128 -4.59 -33.69 -37.90
CA GLY A 128 -5.10 -32.92 -39.05
C GLY A 128 -4.26 -31.65 -39.26
N ALA A 129 -4.92 -30.50 -39.21
CA ALA A 129 -4.28 -29.19 -39.38
C ALA A 129 -3.66 -28.62 -38.09
N PHE A 130 -3.75 -29.34 -36.97
CA PHE A 130 -3.33 -28.90 -35.65
C PHE A 130 -2.02 -29.60 -35.23
N ALA A 131 -1.05 -28.84 -34.81
CA ALA A 131 0.16 -29.34 -34.16
C ALA A 131 0.28 -28.74 -32.74
N TYR A 132 0.52 -29.60 -31.77
CA TYR A 132 0.67 -29.25 -30.35
C TYR A 132 2.09 -29.51 -29.90
N GLN A 133 2.73 -28.52 -29.31
CA GLN A 133 4.11 -28.60 -28.82
C GLN A 133 4.29 -27.84 -27.52
N SER A 134 5.30 -28.17 -26.73
CA SER A 134 5.63 -27.45 -25.51
C SER A 134 6.11 -26.04 -25.84
N SER A 135 5.53 -25.04 -25.19
CA SER A 135 5.91 -23.63 -25.31
C SER A 135 7.05 -23.27 -24.36
N SER A 136 7.89 -22.31 -24.75
CA SER A 136 8.89 -21.70 -23.88
C SER A 136 8.29 -20.70 -22.88
N GLN A 137 7.02 -20.32 -23.04
CA GLN A 137 6.34 -19.40 -22.13
C GLN A 137 6.16 -20.03 -20.76
N LYS A 138 6.40 -19.25 -19.70
CA LYS A 138 6.25 -19.67 -18.31
C LYS A 138 5.57 -18.58 -17.51
N HIS A 139 4.50 -18.94 -16.82
CA HIS A 139 3.82 -18.06 -15.87
C HIS A 139 4.17 -18.49 -14.45
N LEU A 140 5.08 -17.74 -13.79
CA LEU A 140 5.58 -18.08 -12.45
C LEU A 140 4.47 -18.24 -11.42
N PHE A 141 3.48 -17.35 -11.44
CA PHE A 141 2.34 -17.37 -10.53
C PHE A 141 1.06 -17.86 -11.19
N GLY A 142 1.16 -18.42 -12.39
CA GLY A 142 0.03 -18.86 -13.18
C GLY A 142 -0.68 -17.70 -13.88
N THR A 143 -1.89 -17.96 -14.35
CA THR A 143 -2.73 -17.00 -15.07
C THR A 143 -4.09 -16.86 -14.42
N ASP A 144 -4.78 -15.76 -14.70
CA ASP A 144 -6.17 -15.53 -14.29
C ASP A 144 -7.19 -16.14 -15.30
N ALA A 145 -8.48 -15.94 -15.04
CA ALA A 145 -9.57 -16.47 -15.89
C ALA A 145 -9.53 -15.97 -17.34
N LEU A 146 -8.86 -14.84 -17.61
CA LEU A 146 -8.66 -14.28 -18.95
C LEU A 146 -7.29 -14.66 -19.55
N GLY A 147 -6.55 -15.55 -18.88
CA GLY A 147 -5.22 -15.99 -19.31
C GLY A 147 -4.14 -14.90 -19.20
N ARG A 148 -4.34 -13.88 -18.34
CA ARG A 148 -3.35 -12.82 -18.08
C ARG A 148 -2.35 -13.30 -17.04
N ASP A 149 -1.09 -12.93 -17.19
CA ASP A 149 -0.03 -13.29 -16.23
C ASP A 149 -0.28 -12.70 -14.85
N LEU A 150 -0.42 -13.56 -13.83
CA LEU A 150 -0.75 -13.13 -12.48
C LEU A 150 0.38 -12.35 -11.82
N LEU A 151 1.66 -12.73 -12.03
CA LEU A 151 2.80 -12.01 -11.46
C LEU A 151 2.81 -10.55 -11.94
N THR A 152 2.69 -10.35 -13.23
CA THR A 152 2.64 -8.99 -13.82
C THR A 152 1.48 -8.19 -13.25
N ARG A 153 0.29 -8.80 -13.12
CA ARG A 153 -0.89 -8.14 -12.52
C ARG A 153 -0.68 -7.77 -11.06
N VAL A 154 -0.07 -8.65 -10.26
CA VAL A 154 0.23 -8.37 -8.85
C VAL A 154 1.23 -7.21 -8.71
N LEU A 155 2.27 -7.17 -9.54
CA LEU A 155 3.27 -6.12 -9.49
C LEU A 155 2.72 -4.76 -9.97
N VAL A 156 1.95 -4.74 -11.06
CA VAL A 156 1.28 -3.51 -11.53
C VAL A 156 0.19 -3.08 -10.55
N GLY A 157 -0.61 -4.02 -10.04
CA GLY A 157 -1.62 -3.75 -9.01
C GLY A 157 -1.02 -3.16 -7.74
N GLY A 158 0.19 -3.60 -7.37
CA GLY A 158 0.94 -3.02 -6.27
C GLY A 158 1.30 -1.55 -6.46
N ARG A 159 1.70 -1.14 -7.68
CA ARG A 159 1.91 0.30 -7.98
C ARG A 159 0.66 1.11 -7.70
N ILE A 160 -0.50 0.59 -8.09
CA ILE A 160 -1.79 1.27 -7.93
C ILE A 160 -2.16 1.34 -6.45
N SER A 161 -2.14 0.21 -5.72
CA SER A 161 -2.47 0.18 -4.29
C SER A 161 -1.54 1.09 -3.45
N LEU A 162 -0.24 1.07 -3.72
CA LEU A 162 0.72 1.96 -3.06
C LEU A 162 0.44 3.42 -3.41
N SER A 163 0.15 3.73 -4.68
CA SER A 163 -0.20 5.11 -5.10
C SER A 163 -1.47 5.60 -4.40
N VAL A 164 -2.51 4.75 -4.27
CA VAL A 164 -3.72 5.07 -3.50
C VAL A 164 -3.35 5.38 -2.05
N GLY A 165 -2.60 4.49 -1.40
CA GLY A 165 -2.16 4.66 -0.01
C GLY A 165 -1.45 6.00 0.22
N PHE A 166 -0.43 6.29 -0.59
CA PHE A 166 0.37 7.52 -0.43
C PHE A 166 -0.38 8.79 -0.81
N VAL A 167 -1.03 8.84 -1.97
CA VAL A 167 -1.69 10.07 -2.45
C VAL A 167 -2.87 10.45 -1.55
N ALA A 168 -3.72 9.49 -1.16
CA ALA A 168 -4.83 9.78 -0.25
C ALA A 168 -4.32 10.22 1.13
N THR A 169 -3.23 9.63 1.64
CA THR A 169 -2.58 10.07 2.88
C THR A 169 -2.03 11.49 2.75
N LEU A 170 -1.37 11.85 1.64
CA LEU A 170 -0.89 13.22 1.43
C LEU A 170 -2.03 14.24 1.41
N ILE A 171 -3.15 13.92 0.76
CA ILE A 171 -4.36 14.77 0.76
C ILE A 171 -4.90 14.91 2.20
N SER A 172 -5.01 13.80 2.92
CA SER A 172 -5.43 13.78 4.33
C SER A 172 -4.55 14.65 5.21
N VAL A 173 -3.22 14.52 5.09
CA VAL A 173 -2.26 15.32 5.85
C VAL A 173 -2.38 16.80 5.49
N ALA A 174 -2.43 17.14 4.20
CA ALA A 174 -2.51 18.53 3.76
C ALA A 174 -3.74 19.25 4.34
N ILE A 175 -4.93 18.62 4.23
CA ILE A 175 -6.17 19.20 4.75
C ILE A 175 -6.18 19.17 6.28
N GLY A 176 -5.86 18.02 6.88
CA GLY A 176 -5.94 17.80 8.33
C GLY A 176 -4.98 18.69 9.12
N VAL A 177 -3.77 18.89 8.62
CA VAL A 177 -2.77 19.77 9.26
C VAL A 177 -3.24 21.23 9.24
N VAL A 178 -3.70 21.74 8.11
CA VAL A 178 -4.20 23.12 8.01
C VAL A 178 -5.43 23.32 8.89
N TRP A 179 -6.39 22.40 8.81
CA TRP A 179 -7.63 22.46 9.58
C TRP A 179 -7.36 22.35 11.08
N GLY A 180 -6.60 21.33 11.50
CA GLY A 180 -6.29 21.10 12.92
C GLY A 180 -5.45 22.23 13.53
N THR A 181 -4.48 22.77 12.78
CA THR A 181 -3.66 23.90 13.23
C THR A 181 -4.51 25.15 13.40
N THR A 182 -5.38 25.46 12.44
CA THR A 182 -6.28 26.64 12.52
C THR A 182 -7.23 26.52 13.70
N ALA A 183 -7.91 25.38 13.85
CA ALA A 183 -8.83 25.13 14.96
C ALA A 183 -8.11 25.24 16.32
N GLY A 184 -6.98 24.57 16.48
CA GLY A 184 -6.21 24.55 17.74
C GLY A 184 -5.62 25.89 18.12
N PHE A 185 -5.08 26.65 17.14
CA PHE A 185 -4.42 27.92 17.39
C PHE A 185 -5.44 29.04 17.69
N VAL A 186 -6.42 29.25 16.82
CA VAL A 186 -7.43 30.30 17.00
C VAL A 186 -8.30 30.02 18.24
N GLY A 187 -8.75 28.79 18.40
CA GLY A 187 -9.55 28.41 19.57
C GLY A 187 -10.97 29.02 19.59
N GLY A 188 -11.61 28.96 20.76
CA GLY A 188 -12.91 29.61 21.03
C GLY A 188 -14.05 29.14 20.10
N VAL A 189 -14.77 30.07 19.54
CA VAL A 189 -15.91 29.78 18.63
C VAL A 189 -15.48 29.15 17.33
N VAL A 190 -14.32 29.57 16.78
CA VAL A 190 -13.78 29.02 15.53
C VAL A 190 -13.44 27.54 15.69
N ASP A 191 -12.76 27.18 16.76
CA ASP A 191 -12.45 25.77 17.08
C ASP A 191 -13.74 24.95 17.22
N ASN A 192 -14.71 25.46 17.99
CA ASN A 192 -15.97 24.76 18.21
C ASN A 192 -16.75 24.52 16.91
N VAL A 193 -16.82 25.51 16.00
CA VAL A 193 -17.54 25.37 14.73
C VAL A 193 -16.77 24.39 13.81
N MET A 194 -15.45 24.56 13.68
CA MET A 194 -14.63 23.70 12.83
C MET A 194 -14.67 22.24 13.29
N MET A 195 -14.57 21.98 14.59
CA MET A 195 -14.60 20.62 15.13
C MET A 195 -16.02 20.03 15.11
N ARG A 196 -17.07 20.83 15.26
CA ARG A 196 -18.44 20.34 15.09
C ARG A 196 -18.70 19.87 13.65
N PHE A 197 -18.14 20.57 12.67
CA PHE A 197 -18.18 20.10 11.27
C PHE A 197 -17.46 18.76 11.09
N VAL A 198 -16.27 18.60 11.67
CA VAL A 198 -15.52 17.33 11.67
C VAL A 198 -16.35 16.22 12.35
N ASP A 199 -17.00 16.51 13.48
CA ASP A 199 -17.80 15.54 14.22
C ASP A 199 -19.02 15.07 13.42
N VAL A 200 -19.71 15.98 12.72
CA VAL A 200 -20.84 15.64 11.84
C VAL A 200 -20.40 14.71 10.70
N LEU A 201 -19.29 15.04 10.03
CA LEU A 201 -18.77 14.18 8.96
C LEU A 201 -18.32 12.82 9.49
N TYR A 202 -17.70 12.78 10.65
CA TYR A 202 -17.22 11.54 11.28
C TYR A 202 -18.36 10.62 11.75
N ALA A 203 -19.54 11.19 12.03
CA ALA A 203 -20.73 10.41 12.40
C ALA A 203 -21.37 9.68 11.20
N LEU A 204 -21.05 10.09 9.97
CA LEU A 204 -21.56 9.45 8.77
C LEU A 204 -20.74 8.17 8.46
N PRO A 205 -21.40 7.05 8.08
CA PRO A 205 -20.68 5.86 7.66
C PRO A 205 -19.83 6.16 6.41
N PHE A 206 -18.50 5.97 6.53
CA PHE A 206 -17.55 6.24 5.45
C PHE A 206 -17.94 5.61 4.11
N THR A 207 -18.29 4.31 4.14
CA THR A 207 -18.68 3.57 2.94
C THR A 207 -19.87 4.21 2.21
N VAL A 208 -20.85 4.73 2.97
CA VAL A 208 -22.02 5.42 2.40
C VAL A 208 -21.60 6.69 1.67
N ILE A 209 -20.69 7.49 2.27
CA ILE A 209 -20.18 8.71 1.63
C ILE A 209 -19.50 8.38 0.30
N VAL A 210 -18.63 7.38 0.30
CA VAL A 210 -17.89 6.95 -0.93
C VAL A 210 -18.87 6.43 -1.99
N ILE A 211 -19.85 5.60 -1.60
CA ILE A 211 -20.89 5.12 -2.53
C ILE A 211 -21.64 6.29 -3.16
N LEU A 212 -22.09 7.24 -2.35
CA LEU A 212 -22.80 8.42 -2.87
C LEU A 212 -21.92 9.23 -3.83
N LEU A 213 -20.67 9.48 -3.49
CA LEU A 213 -19.74 10.19 -4.36
C LEU A 213 -19.56 9.46 -5.69
N MET A 214 -19.40 8.13 -5.67
CA MET A 214 -19.22 7.34 -6.90
C MET A 214 -20.50 7.22 -7.73
N VAL A 215 -21.68 7.26 -7.10
CA VAL A 215 -22.96 7.27 -7.82
C VAL A 215 -23.20 8.61 -8.51
N PHE A 216 -22.89 9.73 -7.83
CA PHE A 216 -23.12 11.07 -8.41
C PHE A 216 -22.08 11.48 -9.45
N PHE A 217 -20.81 11.15 -9.23
CA PHE A 217 -19.69 11.60 -10.07
C PHE A 217 -19.15 10.53 -11.01
N GLY A 218 -19.70 9.31 -10.95
CA GLY A 218 -19.22 8.16 -11.72
C GLY A 218 -17.98 7.50 -11.12
N ARG A 219 -17.64 6.29 -11.60
CA ARG A 219 -16.45 5.56 -11.16
C ARG A 219 -15.21 6.08 -11.86
N ASN A 220 -14.40 6.83 -11.16
CA ASN A 220 -13.15 7.39 -11.68
C ASN A 220 -12.02 7.13 -10.67
N PHE A 221 -10.85 6.80 -11.19
CA PHE A 221 -9.65 6.55 -10.41
C PHE A 221 -9.27 7.75 -9.51
N ILE A 222 -9.34 8.98 -10.05
CA ILE A 222 -9.06 10.20 -9.29
C ILE A 222 -10.07 10.41 -8.16
N LEU A 223 -11.35 10.12 -8.43
CA LEU A 223 -12.40 10.26 -7.42
C LEU A 223 -12.19 9.31 -6.24
N LEU A 224 -11.63 8.12 -6.47
CA LEU A 224 -11.28 7.17 -5.41
C LEU A 224 -10.27 7.79 -4.42
N PHE A 225 -9.20 8.42 -4.92
CA PHE A 225 -8.22 9.11 -4.09
C PHE A 225 -8.83 10.24 -3.28
N VAL A 226 -9.64 11.07 -3.96
CA VAL A 226 -10.31 12.21 -3.32
C VAL A 226 -11.30 11.73 -2.26
N ALA A 227 -12.09 10.71 -2.55
CA ALA A 227 -13.08 10.17 -1.62
C ALA A 227 -12.43 9.59 -0.36
N ILE A 228 -11.37 8.80 -0.48
CA ILE A 228 -10.66 8.25 0.68
C ILE A 228 -9.94 9.38 1.44
N GLY A 229 -9.23 10.25 0.74
CA GLY A 229 -8.53 11.38 1.36
C GLY A 229 -9.47 12.36 2.06
N ALA A 230 -10.69 12.56 1.51
CA ALA A 230 -11.73 13.43 2.06
C ALA A 230 -12.34 12.91 3.38
N VAL A 231 -12.02 11.70 3.81
CA VAL A 231 -12.47 11.16 5.10
C VAL A 231 -11.31 11.01 6.07
N GLU A 232 -10.17 10.54 5.62
CA GLU A 232 -9.00 10.31 6.48
C GLU A 232 -8.43 11.61 7.09
N TRP A 233 -8.65 12.78 6.48
CA TRP A 233 -8.20 14.06 7.04
C TRP A 233 -8.88 14.42 8.37
N LEU A 234 -10.07 13.88 8.65
CA LEU A 234 -10.81 14.16 9.88
C LEU A 234 -10.02 13.69 11.12
N THR A 235 -9.42 12.52 11.05
CA THR A 235 -8.57 11.97 12.11
C THR A 235 -7.29 12.81 12.27
N MET A 236 -6.64 13.14 11.16
CA MET A 236 -5.43 13.98 11.17
C MET A 236 -5.72 15.35 11.78
N ALA A 237 -6.85 15.98 11.44
CA ALA A 237 -7.26 17.27 12.00
C ALA A 237 -7.39 17.23 13.53
N ARG A 238 -7.99 16.18 14.09
CA ARG A 238 -8.14 16.00 15.55
C ARG A 238 -6.80 15.84 16.24
N ILE A 239 -5.90 15.05 15.67
CA ILE A 239 -4.57 14.81 16.22
C ILE A 239 -3.76 16.09 16.23
N VAL A 240 -3.69 16.77 15.08
CA VAL A 240 -2.93 18.03 14.94
C VAL A 240 -3.50 19.11 15.87
N ARG A 241 -4.83 19.26 15.92
CA ARG A 241 -5.48 20.18 16.85
C ARG A 241 -5.04 19.95 18.30
N GLY A 242 -5.05 18.69 18.76
CA GLY A 242 -4.60 18.34 20.12
C GLY A 242 -3.17 18.76 20.40
N GLN A 243 -2.26 18.55 19.46
CA GLN A 243 -0.86 18.97 19.56
C GLN A 243 -0.71 20.49 19.58
N ILE A 244 -1.44 21.20 18.72
CA ILE A 244 -1.39 22.65 18.64
C ILE A 244 -1.90 23.32 19.92
N ILE A 245 -3.00 22.81 20.52
CA ILE A 245 -3.50 23.29 21.81
C ILE A 245 -2.44 23.17 22.91
N SER A 246 -1.67 22.07 22.91
CA SER A 246 -0.58 21.87 23.86
C SER A 246 0.59 22.83 23.64
N LEU A 247 0.90 23.14 22.36
CA LEU A 247 2.07 23.97 22.00
C LEU A 247 1.79 25.46 22.06
N LYS A 248 0.55 25.91 21.85
CA LYS A 248 0.25 27.36 21.76
C LYS A 248 0.52 28.16 23.04
N HIS A 249 0.62 27.50 24.18
CA HIS A 249 0.95 28.10 25.47
C HIS A 249 2.43 27.96 25.85
N GLN A 250 3.28 27.57 24.92
CA GLN A 250 4.73 27.50 25.14
C GLN A 250 5.37 28.87 24.98
N GLU A 251 6.44 29.11 25.73
CA GLU A 251 7.15 30.41 25.79
C GLU A 251 7.57 30.94 24.40
N PHE A 252 8.00 30.07 23.49
CA PHE A 252 8.41 30.49 22.15
C PHE A 252 7.24 31.04 21.30
N VAL A 253 5.99 30.56 21.54
CA VAL A 253 4.79 31.07 20.87
C VAL A 253 4.39 32.43 21.47
N GLU A 254 4.42 32.56 22.80
CA GLU A 254 4.14 33.81 23.50
C GLU A 254 5.16 34.91 23.10
N ALA A 255 6.43 34.56 22.97
CA ALA A 255 7.45 35.44 22.48
C ALA A 255 7.17 35.88 21.02
N ALA A 256 6.75 34.96 20.15
CA ALA A 256 6.42 35.28 18.77
C ALA A 256 5.21 36.24 18.66
N ILE A 257 4.19 36.05 19.51
CA ILE A 257 3.04 36.96 19.62
C ILE A 257 3.48 38.34 20.11
N SER A 258 4.31 38.41 21.15
CA SER A 258 4.85 39.65 21.72
C SER A 258 5.69 40.46 20.73
N LEU A 259 6.39 39.78 19.82
CA LEU A 259 7.11 40.39 18.70
C LEU A 259 6.20 40.84 17.55
N GLY A 260 4.88 40.68 17.64
CA GLY A 260 3.91 41.12 16.64
C GLY A 260 3.89 40.30 15.36
N LEU A 261 4.30 39.03 15.40
CA LEU A 261 4.21 38.13 14.25
C LEU A 261 2.73 37.84 13.93
N SER A 262 2.39 37.77 12.65
CA SER A 262 1.03 37.41 12.22
C SER A 262 0.70 35.94 12.55
N ASP A 263 -0.57 35.65 12.83
CA ASP A 263 -1.06 34.30 13.15
C ASP A 263 -0.66 33.25 12.12
N ALA A 264 -0.78 33.56 10.83
CA ALA A 264 -0.35 32.68 9.76
C ALA A 264 1.16 32.35 9.85
N ARG A 265 2.01 33.36 10.17
CA ARG A 265 3.45 33.15 10.31
C ARG A 265 3.75 32.28 11.53
N ILE A 266 3.02 32.47 12.64
CA ILE A 266 3.17 31.63 13.84
C ILE A 266 2.74 30.19 13.52
N MET A 267 1.60 29.96 12.89
CA MET A 267 1.13 28.65 12.51
C MET A 267 2.11 27.90 11.59
N PHE A 268 2.47 28.51 10.46
CA PHE A 268 3.26 27.79 9.43
C PHE A 268 4.75 27.71 9.74
N ARG A 269 5.33 28.70 10.45
CA ARG A 269 6.77 28.76 10.68
C ARG A 269 7.20 28.27 12.06
N HIS A 270 6.29 28.29 13.03
CA HIS A 270 6.62 27.89 14.40
C HIS A 270 5.83 26.65 14.86
N LEU A 271 4.52 26.60 14.69
CA LEU A 271 3.72 25.50 15.21
C LEU A 271 3.83 24.23 14.35
N ILE A 272 3.54 24.29 13.05
CA ILE A 272 3.57 23.10 12.17
C ILE A 272 4.92 22.40 12.18
N PRO A 273 6.09 23.07 12.09
CA PRO A 273 7.38 22.38 12.17
C PRO A 273 7.61 21.65 13.51
N ASN A 274 7.08 22.19 14.61
CA ASN A 274 7.21 21.56 15.93
C ASN A 274 6.31 20.31 16.11
N VAL A 275 5.20 20.19 15.38
CA VAL A 275 4.34 19.00 15.37
C VAL A 275 4.66 18.04 14.22
N MET A 276 5.65 18.35 13.38
CA MET A 276 5.98 17.58 12.18
C MET A 276 6.29 16.11 12.49
N THR A 277 6.98 15.83 13.60
CA THR A 277 7.27 14.46 14.04
C THR A 277 6.00 13.66 14.24
N VAL A 278 5.00 14.22 14.92
CA VAL A 278 3.71 13.57 15.15
C VAL A 278 2.96 13.38 13.83
N ILE A 279 2.98 14.39 12.95
CA ILE A 279 2.36 14.33 11.62
C ILE A 279 2.95 13.17 10.81
N VAL A 280 4.28 13.02 10.76
CA VAL A 280 4.95 11.97 10.00
C VAL A 280 4.62 10.58 10.54
N ILE A 281 4.60 10.39 11.86
CA ILE A 281 4.23 9.12 12.50
C ILE A 281 2.81 8.73 12.08
N TYR A 282 1.84 9.62 12.28
CA TYR A 282 0.45 9.33 11.93
C TYR A 282 0.23 9.18 10.43
N ALA A 283 0.93 9.96 9.60
CA ALA A 283 0.91 9.77 8.15
C ALA A 283 1.38 8.36 7.75
N THR A 284 2.46 7.85 8.36
CA THR A 284 2.97 6.50 8.09
C THR A 284 1.95 5.43 8.46
N LEU A 285 1.26 5.58 9.59
CA LEU A 285 0.20 4.66 10.04
C LEU A 285 -1.10 4.80 9.23
N THR A 286 -1.33 5.95 8.59
CA THR A 286 -2.51 6.19 7.74
C THR A 286 -2.40 5.43 6.41
N VAL A 287 -1.21 5.28 5.84
CA VAL A 287 -1.02 4.57 4.55
C VAL A 287 -1.62 3.16 4.55
N PRO A 288 -1.30 2.25 5.50
CA PRO A 288 -1.90 0.92 5.53
C PRO A 288 -3.41 0.96 5.77
N ASN A 289 -3.93 1.90 6.56
CA ASN A 289 -5.38 2.06 6.76
C ASN A 289 -6.09 2.44 5.47
N VAL A 290 -5.54 3.39 4.71
CA VAL A 290 -6.05 3.78 3.38
C VAL A 290 -6.05 2.60 2.42
N MET A 291 -4.98 1.79 2.40
CA MET A 291 -4.91 0.60 1.55
C MET A 291 -5.98 -0.44 1.93
N LEU A 292 -6.23 -0.65 3.23
CA LEU A 292 -7.33 -1.50 3.70
C LEU A 292 -8.70 -0.98 3.26
N LEU A 293 -8.94 0.32 3.37
CA LEU A 293 -10.18 0.95 2.90
C LEU A 293 -10.38 0.76 1.40
N GLU A 294 -9.31 0.93 0.59
CA GLU A 294 -9.35 0.67 -0.84
C GLU A 294 -9.71 -0.79 -1.13
N ALA A 295 -9.13 -1.74 -0.41
CA ALA A 295 -9.43 -3.16 -0.58
C ALA A 295 -10.90 -3.48 -0.24
N VAL A 296 -11.45 -2.90 0.83
CA VAL A 296 -12.87 -3.04 1.18
C VAL A 296 -13.77 -2.46 0.09
N LEU A 297 -13.45 -1.26 -0.43
CA LEU A 297 -14.19 -0.66 -1.55
C LEU A 297 -14.12 -1.52 -2.81
N SER A 298 -12.98 -2.14 -3.09
CA SER A 298 -12.80 -3.08 -4.20
C SER A 298 -13.69 -4.30 -4.06
N PHE A 299 -13.83 -4.86 -2.84
CA PHE A 299 -14.78 -5.94 -2.54
C PHE A 299 -16.24 -5.55 -2.80
N LEU A 300 -16.60 -4.30 -2.51
CA LEU A 300 -17.93 -3.75 -2.79
C LEU A 300 -18.12 -3.38 -4.27
N GLY A 301 -17.13 -3.66 -5.13
CA GLY A 301 -17.17 -3.31 -6.55
C GLY A 301 -16.96 -1.83 -6.84
N LEU A 302 -16.47 -1.06 -5.86
CA LEU A 302 -16.17 0.37 -5.94
C LEU A 302 -14.66 0.66 -6.03
N GLY A 303 -13.85 -0.37 -6.27
CA GLY A 303 -12.42 -0.25 -6.46
C GLY A 303 -12.01 0.39 -7.78
N VAL A 304 -10.74 0.20 -8.09
CA VAL A 304 -10.14 0.72 -9.34
C VAL A 304 -10.86 0.14 -10.55
N PRO A 305 -11.31 0.99 -11.51
CA PRO A 305 -12.03 0.52 -12.69
C PRO A 305 -11.10 -0.23 -13.68
N PRO A 306 -11.61 -1.24 -14.39
CA PRO A 306 -10.89 -1.86 -15.50
C PRO A 306 -10.46 -0.81 -16.56
N PRO A 307 -9.33 -1.04 -17.27
CA PRO A 307 -8.47 -2.23 -17.29
C PRO A 307 -7.48 -2.31 -16.12
N MET A 308 -7.30 -1.25 -15.35
CA MET A 308 -6.39 -1.22 -14.19
C MET A 308 -6.88 -2.19 -13.09
N SER A 309 -5.96 -2.66 -12.26
CA SER A 309 -6.28 -3.43 -11.07
C SER A 309 -5.36 -3.03 -9.90
N SER A 310 -5.90 -3.12 -8.70
CA SER A 310 -5.17 -3.00 -7.44
C SER A 310 -5.06 -4.35 -6.77
N TRP A 311 -4.30 -4.47 -5.69
CA TRP A 311 -4.30 -5.69 -4.88
C TRP A 311 -5.70 -5.98 -4.32
N GLY A 312 -6.45 -4.95 -3.92
CA GLY A 312 -7.83 -5.11 -3.47
C GLY A 312 -8.74 -5.72 -4.54
N VAL A 313 -8.65 -5.26 -5.79
CA VAL A 313 -9.39 -5.83 -6.92
C VAL A 313 -8.96 -7.27 -7.19
N LEU A 314 -7.64 -7.56 -7.20
CA LEU A 314 -7.13 -8.92 -7.42
C LEU A 314 -7.59 -9.91 -6.34
N ILE A 315 -7.59 -9.47 -5.08
CA ILE A 315 -8.09 -10.27 -3.95
C ILE A 315 -9.59 -10.52 -4.10
N SER A 316 -10.36 -9.52 -4.50
CA SER A 316 -11.81 -9.65 -4.74
C SER A 316 -12.12 -10.62 -5.89
N GLU A 317 -11.40 -10.49 -7.03
CA GLU A 317 -11.50 -11.43 -8.15
C GLU A 317 -11.11 -12.86 -7.72
N GLY A 318 -10.00 -13.01 -7.00
CA GLY A 318 -9.51 -14.30 -6.50
C GLY A 318 -10.45 -14.96 -5.49
N ALA A 319 -11.13 -14.17 -4.64
CA ALA A 319 -12.10 -14.69 -3.68
C ALA A 319 -13.31 -15.33 -4.39
N SER A 320 -13.75 -14.77 -5.51
CA SER A 320 -14.87 -15.31 -6.30
C SER A 320 -14.56 -16.67 -6.98
N THR A 321 -13.27 -16.98 -7.16
CA THR A 321 -12.80 -18.21 -7.83
C THR A 321 -11.96 -19.11 -6.91
N MET A 322 -12.04 -18.90 -5.59
CA MET A 322 -11.19 -19.58 -4.60
C MET A 322 -11.28 -21.11 -4.64
N GLU A 323 -12.46 -21.66 -4.95
CA GLU A 323 -12.67 -23.11 -5.01
C GLU A 323 -11.93 -23.78 -6.18
N THR A 324 -11.81 -23.09 -7.31
CA THR A 324 -11.20 -23.62 -8.53
C THR A 324 -9.77 -23.18 -8.73
N SER A 325 -9.43 -21.96 -8.29
CA SER A 325 -8.14 -21.31 -8.56
C SER A 325 -7.64 -20.55 -7.33
N PRO A 326 -7.30 -21.23 -6.24
CA PRO A 326 -6.96 -20.61 -4.95
C PRO A 326 -5.72 -19.69 -5.02
N TRP A 327 -4.79 -19.90 -5.95
CA TRP A 327 -3.61 -19.06 -6.12
C TRP A 327 -3.95 -17.61 -6.50
N LEU A 328 -5.10 -17.39 -7.18
CA LEU A 328 -5.58 -16.07 -7.56
C LEU A 328 -5.93 -15.20 -6.34
N LEU A 329 -6.27 -15.82 -5.21
CA LEU A 329 -6.49 -15.16 -3.93
C LEU A 329 -5.20 -15.05 -3.11
N TRP A 330 -4.51 -16.18 -2.89
CA TRP A 330 -3.42 -16.25 -1.91
C TRP A 330 -2.20 -15.42 -2.31
N ILE A 331 -1.88 -15.36 -3.60
CA ILE A 331 -0.68 -14.64 -4.06
C ILE A 331 -0.84 -13.12 -3.86
N PRO A 332 -1.88 -12.43 -4.39
CA PRO A 332 -2.05 -11.00 -4.14
C PRO A 332 -2.30 -10.69 -2.65
N ALA A 333 -3.01 -11.56 -1.91
CA ALA A 333 -3.22 -11.39 -0.47
C ALA A 333 -1.91 -11.44 0.32
N ALA A 334 -0.96 -12.31 -0.06
CA ALA A 334 0.36 -12.37 0.57
C ALA A 334 1.17 -11.07 0.36
N PHE A 335 1.21 -10.54 -0.88
CA PHE A 335 1.87 -9.26 -1.17
C PHE A 335 1.23 -8.10 -0.41
N PHE A 336 -0.10 -8.06 -0.39
CA PHE A 336 -0.86 -7.04 0.32
C PHE A 336 -0.61 -7.09 1.84
N SER A 337 -0.77 -8.27 2.47
CA SER A 337 -0.57 -8.45 3.91
C SER A 337 0.87 -8.15 4.32
N LEU A 338 1.87 -8.61 3.55
CA LEU A 338 3.27 -8.35 3.83
C LEU A 338 3.58 -6.85 3.76
N THR A 339 2.97 -6.13 2.82
CA THR A 339 3.11 -4.66 2.72
C THR A 339 2.47 -3.96 3.91
N LEU A 340 1.26 -4.37 4.34
CA LEU A 340 0.60 -3.80 5.50
C LEU A 340 1.42 -4.02 6.78
N PHE A 341 1.91 -5.24 7.03
CA PHE A 341 2.77 -5.54 8.17
C PHE A 341 4.06 -4.71 8.14
N SER A 342 4.68 -4.60 6.96
CA SER A 342 5.90 -3.83 6.80
C SER A 342 5.71 -2.35 7.14
N LEU A 343 4.61 -1.75 6.68
CA LEU A 343 4.27 -0.36 6.96
C LEU A 343 3.89 -0.14 8.44
N ASN A 344 3.16 -1.07 9.05
CA ASN A 344 2.84 -1.00 10.48
C ASN A 344 4.10 -1.09 11.34
N PHE A 345 5.00 -2.07 11.10
CA PHE A 345 6.27 -2.17 11.84
C PHE A 345 7.16 -0.93 11.66
N LEU A 346 7.14 -0.33 10.48
CA LEU A 346 7.86 0.92 10.24
C LEU A 346 7.22 2.09 11.01
N GLY A 347 5.90 2.21 11.01
CA GLY A 347 5.15 3.25 11.71
C GLY A 347 5.33 3.16 13.23
N ASP A 348 5.21 1.96 13.80
CA ASP A 348 5.43 1.71 15.22
C ASP A 348 6.88 2.01 15.62
N GLY A 349 7.84 1.53 14.82
CA GLY A 349 9.24 1.80 15.06
C GLY A 349 9.61 3.28 14.95
N LEU A 350 8.95 4.03 14.06
CA LEU A 350 9.11 5.48 13.95
C LEU A 350 8.50 6.19 15.16
N SER A 351 7.34 5.74 15.63
CA SER A 351 6.69 6.23 16.85
C SER A 351 7.59 6.04 18.08
N ASP A 352 8.17 4.85 18.25
CA ASP A 352 9.10 4.55 19.35
C ASP A 352 10.39 5.38 19.28
N ALA A 353 10.94 5.51 18.07
CA ALA A 353 12.17 6.28 17.85
C ALA A 353 12.00 7.78 18.16
N CYS A 354 10.81 8.32 17.92
CA CYS A 354 10.48 9.72 18.17
C CYS A 354 9.98 10.00 19.60
N ASN A 355 9.70 8.97 20.40
CA ASN A 355 9.24 9.14 21.77
C ASN A 355 10.43 9.38 22.74
N PRO A 356 10.53 10.55 23.38
CA PRO A 356 11.63 10.84 24.30
C PRO A 356 11.61 10.01 25.59
N LYS A 357 10.46 9.41 25.94
CA LYS A 357 10.32 8.58 27.16
C LYS A 357 10.92 7.18 26.99
N SER A 358 11.01 6.64 25.80
CA SER A 358 11.67 5.37 25.50
C SER A 358 13.21 5.44 25.52
N ALA A 359 13.76 6.61 25.85
CA ALA A 359 15.20 6.84 25.94
C ALA A 359 15.82 6.43 27.29
N LYS A 360 15.02 5.91 28.24
CA LYS A 360 15.46 5.62 29.62
C LYS A 360 15.64 4.12 29.92
N ASP A 361 15.37 3.27 28.94
CA ASP A 361 15.63 1.83 28.97
C ASP A 361 16.66 1.46 27.87
#